data_c8a9fc6699dd9e30687b0c66b07a45ef
#
_entry.id   c8a9fc6699dd9e30687b0c66b07a45ef
#
_cell.length_a   1.000
_cell.length_b   1.000
_cell.length_c   1.000
_cell.angle_alpha   90.00
_cell.angle_beta   90.00
_cell.angle_gamma   90.00
#
_symmetry.space_group_name_H-M   'P 1'
#
loop_
_entity.id
_entity.type
_entity.pdbx_description
1 polymer ?
#
loop_
_entity_poly.entity_id
_entity_poly.type
_entity_poly.pdbx_seq_one_letter_code
_entity_poly.pdbx_strand_id
1 'polypeptide(L)'
;SILNEYDIACVSCNVGTCLLKDVVEVHNLTYEAEHELMKRMAKVIFPGNEVKIPKVKRKIGPAAGQIKYSPPVRKLVDEHAFIKKLLAAIPHILESLNVAKVEDRQLIIDSVDFIRSYADKYHHAKEEEILFKKFGEGIEIIKAMLDEHDIGRGHVKAVLEAVEAGDNQAIKERLTAYCELLKDHIKKEDEILYPWMDKNLTVFQVGELFNQFNEVDKGFEAASRKYEGFAKALEERFNRASQKIFCP
;
A
#
# COMPACT_ATOMS: atom_id res chain seq x y z
N SER A 1 -18.89 10.05 9.97
CA SER A 1 -18.46 11.27 9.25
C SER A 1 -19.02 11.23 7.82
N ILE A 2 -19.45 12.36 7.26
CA ILE A 2 -19.98 12.41 5.87
C ILE A 2 -18.92 11.86 4.90
N LEU A 3 -17.64 12.14 5.13
CA LEU A 3 -16.55 11.68 4.28
C LEU A 3 -16.41 10.16 4.27
N ASN A 4 -16.61 9.48 5.40
CA ASN A 4 -16.54 8.02 5.49
C ASN A 4 -17.60 7.29 4.64
N GLU A 5 -18.74 7.94 4.37
CA GLU A 5 -19.79 7.36 3.52
C GLU A 5 -19.41 7.35 2.03
N TYR A 6 -18.33 8.03 1.68
CA TYR A 6 -17.74 8.08 0.33
C TYR A 6 -16.37 7.38 0.28
N ASP A 7 -16.08 6.48 1.23
CA ASP A 7 -14.79 5.81 1.42
C ASP A 7 -13.59 6.78 1.59
N ILE A 8 -13.87 8.01 2.02
CA ILE A 8 -12.87 9.03 2.31
C ILE A 8 -12.50 8.94 3.79
N ALA A 9 -11.53 8.11 4.12
CA ALA A 9 -11.10 7.83 5.49
C ALA A 9 -10.15 8.93 6.04
N CYS A 10 -10.59 10.19 6.07
CA CYS A 10 -9.79 11.30 6.61
C CYS A 10 -9.44 11.15 8.10
N VAL A 11 -10.11 10.28 8.85
CA VAL A 11 -9.86 10.06 10.30
C VAL A 11 -8.67 9.12 10.51
N SER A 12 -8.43 8.18 9.61
CA SER A 12 -7.25 7.30 9.61
C SER A 12 -6.10 7.87 8.79
N CYS A 13 -6.39 8.86 7.95
CA CYS A 13 -5.41 9.60 7.19
C CYS A 13 -4.90 10.75 8.06
N ASN A 14 -3.72 10.62 8.67
CA ASN A 14 -3.06 11.71 9.42
C ASN A 14 -2.71 12.93 8.54
N VAL A 15 -3.08 12.89 7.27
CA VAL A 15 -2.77 13.93 6.27
C VAL A 15 -3.63 15.19 6.43
N GLY A 16 -4.69 15.23 7.17
CA GLY A 16 -5.56 16.37 7.60
C GLY A 16 -5.53 17.71 6.86
N THR A 17 -4.66 17.88 5.86
CA THR A 17 -4.36 19.12 5.15
C THR A 17 -4.86 19.15 3.70
N CYS A 18 -5.53 18.08 3.22
CA CYS A 18 -6.12 18.13 1.88
C CYS A 18 -7.16 19.24 1.80
N LEU A 19 -6.97 20.15 0.86
CA LEU A 19 -8.01 21.12 0.57
C LEU A 19 -9.24 20.39 0.04
N LEU A 20 -10.44 20.81 0.46
CA LEU A 20 -11.70 20.17 0.06
C LEU A 20 -11.85 20.03 -1.47
N LYS A 21 -11.30 20.97 -2.24
CA LYS A 21 -11.26 20.89 -3.71
C LYS A 21 -10.41 19.73 -4.24
N ASP A 22 -9.38 19.32 -3.49
CA ASP A 22 -8.42 18.29 -3.91
C ASP A 22 -8.90 16.89 -3.48
N VAL A 23 -9.67 16.80 -2.39
CA VAL A 23 -10.26 15.54 -1.88
C VAL A 23 -11.02 14.80 -2.97
N VAL A 24 -11.82 15.51 -3.75
CA VAL A 24 -12.63 14.93 -4.82
C VAL A 24 -11.78 14.34 -5.94
N GLU A 25 -10.69 15.02 -6.29
CA GLU A 25 -9.76 14.60 -7.34
C GLU A 25 -8.88 13.45 -6.86
N VAL A 26 -8.40 13.52 -5.63
CA VAL A 26 -7.58 12.49 -4.98
C VAL A 26 -8.34 11.17 -4.82
N HIS A 27 -9.63 11.23 -4.44
CA HIS A 27 -10.49 10.06 -4.25
C HIS A 27 -11.29 9.67 -5.51
N ASN A 28 -11.01 10.29 -6.66
CA ASN A 28 -11.61 9.99 -7.97
C ASN A 28 -13.16 9.88 -7.93
N LEU A 29 -13.80 10.78 -7.19
CA LEU A 29 -15.26 10.78 -7.04
C LEU A 29 -15.93 11.11 -8.38
N THR A 30 -17.06 10.44 -8.66
CA THR A 30 -17.90 10.81 -9.80
C THR A 30 -18.48 12.21 -9.59
N TYR A 31 -18.86 12.88 -10.68
CA TYR A 31 -19.48 14.21 -10.60
C TYR A 31 -20.73 14.24 -9.68
N GLU A 32 -21.54 13.19 -9.74
CA GLU A 32 -22.73 13.05 -8.93
C GLU A 32 -22.38 12.90 -7.44
N ALA A 33 -21.39 12.06 -7.13
CA ALA A 33 -20.90 11.85 -5.77
C ALA A 33 -20.24 13.11 -5.21
N GLU A 34 -19.44 13.83 -6.02
CA GLU A 34 -18.87 15.13 -5.66
C GLU A 34 -19.95 16.14 -5.33
N HIS A 35 -20.94 16.29 -6.22
CA HIS A 35 -22.00 17.27 -6.05
C HIS A 35 -22.83 17.01 -4.78
N GLU A 36 -23.16 15.75 -4.52
CA GLU A 36 -23.91 15.36 -3.32
C GLU A 36 -23.07 15.53 -2.05
N LEU A 37 -21.80 15.14 -2.06
CA LEU A 37 -20.87 15.37 -0.97
C LEU A 37 -20.77 16.86 -0.62
N MET A 38 -20.50 17.71 -1.60
CA MET A 38 -20.39 19.17 -1.41
C MET A 38 -21.69 19.77 -0.88
N LYS A 39 -22.85 19.33 -1.36
CA LYS A 39 -24.16 19.76 -0.90
C LYS A 39 -24.40 19.40 0.57
N ARG A 40 -24.06 18.18 0.97
CA ARG A 40 -24.18 17.71 2.36
C ARG A 40 -23.22 18.46 3.29
N MET A 41 -21.99 18.69 2.86
CA MET A 41 -21.02 19.47 3.63
C MET A 41 -21.45 20.92 3.78
N ALA A 42 -21.93 21.55 2.70
CA ALA A 42 -22.44 22.92 2.74
C ALA A 42 -23.57 23.10 3.76
N LYS A 43 -24.49 22.13 3.88
CA LYS A 43 -25.57 22.13 4.88
C LYS A 43 -25.05 22.10 6.33
N VAL A 44 -23.94 21.40 6.57
CA VAL A 44 -23.34 21.30 7.90
C VAL A 44 -22.53 22.55 8.25
N ILE A 45 -21.78 23.10 7.29
CA ILE A 45 -20.89 24.25 7.51
C ILE A 45 -21.68 25.56 7.54
N PHE A 46 -22.73 25.66 6.73
CA PHE A 46 -23.56 26.88 6.60
C PHE A 46 -25.05 26.57 6.85
N PRO A 47 -25.42 26.17 8.08
CA PRO A 47 -26.81 25.85 8.39
C PRO A 47 -27.74 27.04 8.14
N GLY A 48 -28.77 26.83 7.32
CA GLY A 48 -29.75 27.86 6.98
C GLY A 48 -29.44 28.72 5.75
N ASN A 49 -28.27 28.55 5.13
CA ASN A 49 -27.92 29.25 3.90
C ASN A 49 -28.02 28.32 2.66
N GLU A 50 -28.56 28.84 1.59
CA GLU A 50 -28.53 28.13 0.29
C GLU A 50 -27.18 28.38 -0.41
N VAL A 51 -26.28 27.41 -0.31
CA VAL A 51 -24.96 27.49 -0.96
C VAL A 51 -25.07 27.01 -2.38
N LYS A 52 -24.81 27.87 -3.35
CA LYS A 52 -24.71 27.47 -4.77
C LYS A 52 -23.39 26.72 -4.99
N ILE A 53 -23.48 25.43 -5.26
CA ILE A 53 -22.33 24.61 -5.61
C ILE A 53 -22.03 24.81 -7.09
N PRO A 54 -20.83 25.29 -7.46
CA PRO A 54 -20.47 25.51 -8.86
C PRO A 54 -20.50 24.18 -9.64
N LYS A 55 -21.08 24.18 -10.83
CA LYS A 55 -20.96 23.07 -11.77
C LYS A 55 -19.56 23.11 -12.38
N VAL A 56 -18.62 22.38 -11.81
CA VAL A 56 -17.27 22.28 -12.37
C VAL A 56 -17.31 21.24 -13.50
N LYS A 57 -17.08 21.70 -14.75
CA LYS A 57 -16.81 20.77 -15.86
C LYS A 57 -15.41 20.21 -15.71
N ARG A 58 -15.26 19.12 -14.99
CA ARG A 58 -14.02 18.33 -15.02
C ARG A 58 -14.04 17.43 -16.26
N LYS A 59 -12.91 17.27 -16.93
CA LYS A 59 -12.72 16.14 -17.82
C LYS A 59 -12.80 14.89 -16.94
N ILE A 60 -13.87 14.12 -17.08
CA ILE A 60 -14.01 12.82 -16.44
C ILE A 60 -12.78 12.03 -16.86
N GLY A 61 -11.91 11.73 -15.89
CA GLY A 61 -10.88 10.72 -16.10
C GLY A 61 -11.56 9.41 -16.55
N PRO A 62 -10.83 8.47 -17.15
CA PRO A 62 -11.43 7.22 -17.62
C PRO A 62 -12.28 6.62 -16.51
N ALA A 63 -13.50 6.21 -16.87
CA ALA A 63 -14.43 5.50 -15.98
C ALA A 63 -13.69 4.41 -15.21
N ALA A 64 -14.15 4.10 -13.99
CA ALA A 64 -13.59 3.07 -13.10
C ALA A 64 -13.25 1.76 -13.85
N GLY A 65 -12.10 1.74 -14.48
CA GLY A 65 -11.59 0.71 -15.37
C GLY A 65 -10.15 1.01 -15.69
N GLN A 66 -9.23 0.51 -14.84
CA GLN A 66 -7.78 0.57 -14.96
C GLN A 66 -7.19 1.99 -14.94
N ILE A 67 -6.72 2.42 -13.78
CA ILE A 67 -5.78 3.53 -13.67
C ILE A 67 -4.60 3.18 -14.58
N LYS A 68 -4.37 3.98 -15.61
CA LYS A 68 -3.25 3.77 -16.54
C LYS A 68 -2.05 4.51 -15.98
N TYR A 69 -1.25 3.82 -15.19
CA TYR A 69 0.00 4.34 -14.67
C TYR A 69 1.06 4.50 -15.75
N SER A 70 1.96 5.45 -15.57
CA SER A 70 3.23 5.52 -16.31
C SER A 70 4.07 4.26 -16.02
N PRO A 71 5.01 3.89 -16.93
CA PRO A 71 5.78 2.66 -16.77
C PRO A 71 6.52 2.52 -15.42
N PRO A 72 7.15 3.56 -14.83
CA PRO A 72 7.81 3.40 -13.52
C PRO A 72 6.82 3.20 -12.39
N VAL A 73 5.72 3.96 -12.34
CA VAL A 73 4.71 3.79 -11.28
C VAL A 73 4.02 2.43 -11.40
N ARG A 74 3.78 1.96 -12.63
CA ARG A 74 3.23 0.62 -12.87
C ARG A 74 4.09 -0.48 -12.29
N LYS A 75 5.43 -0.35 -12.34
CA LYS A 75 6.34 -1.33 -11.71
C LYS A 75 6.11 -1.47 -10.21
N LEU A 76 5.96 -0.35 -9.48
CA LEU A 76 5.68 -0.38 -8.05
C LEU A 76 4.35 -1.08 -7.75
N VAL A 77 3.30 -0.77 -8.51
CA VAL A 77 2.00 -1.45 -8.37
C VAL A 77 2.09 -2.95 -8.67
N ASP A 78 2.88 -3.35 -9.66
CA ASP A 78 3.08 -4.77 -9.99
C ASP A 78 3.88 -5.50 -8.90
N GLU A 79 4.81 -4.83 -8.21
CA GLU A 79 5.53 -5.36 -7.05
C GLU A 79 4.61 -5.53 -5.84
N HIS A 80 3.67 -4.62 -5.62
CA HIS A 80 2.62 -4.78 -4.61
C HIS A 80 1.85 -6.09 -4.77
N ALA A 81 1.67 -6.59 -6.00
CA ALA A 81 0.99 -7.86 -6.21
C ALA A 81 1.70 -9.05 -5.52
N PHE A 82 3.04 -9.03 -5.44
CA PHE A 82 3.80 -10.07 -4.72
C PHE A 82 3.80 -9.84 -3.21
N ILE A 83 3.92 -8.60 -2.77
CA ILE A 83 3.84 -8.24 -1.34
C ILE A 83 2.47 -8.66 -0.80
N LYS A 84 1.38 -8.35 -1.50
CA LYS A 84 0.01 -8.76 -1.13
C LYS A 84 -0.16 -10.27 -1.02
N LYS A 85 0.56 -11.09 -1.84
CA LYS A 85 0.54 -12.56 -1.72
C LYS A 85 1.12 -13.03 -0.38
N LEU A 86 2.25 -12.45 0.04
CA LEU A 86 2.80 -12.74 1.36
C LEU A 86 1.84 -12.30 2.47
N LEU A 87 1.32 -11.07 2.41
CA LEU A 87 0.38 -10.56 3.43
C LEU A 87 -0.89 -11.42 3.54
N ALA A 88 -1.36 -12.01 2.44
CA ALA A 88 -2.48 -12.94 2.45
C ALA A 88 -2.12 -14.31 3.07
N ALA A 89 -0.88 -14.76 2.92
CA ALA A 89 -0.42 -16.04 3.47
C ALA A 89 -0.13 -15.99 4.98
N ILE A 90 0.32 -14.84 5.51
CA ILE A 90 0.72 -14.69 6.93
C ILE A 90 -0.36 -15.16 7.91
N PRO A 91 -1.65 -14.80 7.83
CA PRO A 91 -2.66 -15.30 8.76
C PRO A 91 -2.70 -16.84 8.82
N HIS A 92 -2.62 -17.51 7.66
CA HIS A 92 -2.62 -18.98 7.59
C HIS A 92 -1.34 -19.59 8.17
N ILE A 93 -0.19 -18.94 7.99
CA ILE A 93 1.08 -19.36 8.63
C ILE A 93 0.93 -19.29 10.15
N LEU A 94 0.28 -18.24 10.66
CA LEU A 94 0.15 -17.99 12.09
C LEU A 94 -0.88 -18.89 12.80
N GLU A 95 -1.86 -19.46 12.10
CA GLU A 95 -2.89 -20.33 12.68
C GLU A 95 -2.30 -21.51 13.47
N SER A 96 -1.32 -22.20 12.89
CA SER A 96 -0.70 -23.40 13.47
C SER A 96 0.78 -23.21 13.84
N LEU A 97 1.24 -21.97 13.94
CA LEU A 97 2.63 -21.63 14.19
C LEU A 97 3.17 -22.25 15.48
N ASN A 98 4.29 -22.97 15.34
CA ASN A 98 5.11 -23.47 16.44
C ASN A 98 6.59 -23.40 16.04
N VAL A 99 7.29 -22.34 16.43
CA VAL A 99 8.70 -22.11 16.06
C VAL A 99 9.68 -23.08 16.73
N ALA A 100 9.23 -23.98 17.61
CA ALA A 100 10.01 -25.13 18.05
C ALA A 100 10.16 -26.15 16.93
N LYS A 101 9.28 -26.16 15.92
CA LYS A 101 9.41 -26.95 14.69
C LYS A 101 10.31 -26.20 13.70
N VAL A 102 11.28 -26.89 13.17
CA VAL A 102 12.27 -26.32 12.23
C VAL A 102 11.59 -25.72 11.01
N GLU A 103 10.57 -26.39 10.47
CA GLU A 103 9.86 -25.99 9.26
C GLU A 103 9.08 -24.69 9.48
N ASP A 104 8.38 -24.55 10.61
CA ASP A 104 7.62 -23.35 10.94
C ASP A 104 8.57 -22.16 11.21
N ARG A 105 9.66 -22.42 11.94
CA ARG A 105 10.69 -21.40 12.20
C ARG A 105 11.31 -20.92 10.87
N GLN A 106 11.67 -21.83 9.98
CA GLN A 106 12.25 -21.48 8.69
C GLN A 106 11.27 -20.67 7.84
N LEU A 107 9.98 -21.03 7.84
CA LEU A 107 8.95 -20.30 7.10
C LEU A 107 8.80 -18.86 7.58
N ILE A 108 8.89 -18.62 8.89
CA ILE A 108 8.90 -17.24 9.43
C ILE A 108 10.17 -16.51 8.99
N ILE A 109 11.34 -17.14 9.08
CA ILE A 109 12.61 -16.53 8.65
C ILE A 109 12.57 -16.18 7.16
N ASP A 110 12.06 -17.08 6.31
CA ASP A 110 11.95 -16.85 4.86
C ASP A 110 10.94 -15.72 4.55
N SER A 111 9.85 -15.63 5.32
CA SER A 111 8.87 -14.54 5.22
C SER A 111 9.48 -13.19 5.61
N VAL A 112 10.26 -13.17 6.68
CA VAL A 112 10.99 -11.97 7.11
C VAL A 112 12.08 -11.59 6.10
N ASP A 113 12.78 -12.57 5.51
CA ASP A 113 13.77 -12.33 4.46
C ASP A 113 13.13 -11.69 3.22
N PHE A 114 11.94 -12.19 2.82
CA PHE A 114 11.15 -11.54 1.77
C PHE A 114 10.81 -10.08 2.13
N ILE A 115 10.29 -9.83 3.31
CA ILE A 115 9.92 -8.48 3.75
C ILE A 115 11.14 -7.54 3.68
N ARG A 116 12.26 -7.95 4.28
CA ARG A 116 13.48 -7.12 4.36
C ARG A 116 14.15 -6.89 3.01
N SER A 117 14.09 -7.88 2.13
CA SER A 117 14.84 -7.82 0.88
C SER A 117 13.98 -7.34 -0.29
N TYR A 118 12.74 -7.86 -0.43
CA TYR A 118 11.87 -7.50 -1.53
C TYR A 118 11.01 -6.28 -1.22
N ALA A 119 10.28 -6.26 -0.08
CA ALA A 119 9.43 -5.13 0.23
C ALA A 119 10.24 -3.90 0.67
N ASP A 120 11.22 -4.05 1.55
CA ASP A 120 11.97 -2.91 2.10
C ASP A 120 13.14 -2.48 1.19
N LYS A 121 14.17 -3.31 1.02
CA LYS A 121 15.40 -2.91 0.31
C LYS A 121 15.25 -2.75 -1.21
N TYR A 122 14.23 -3.33 -1.81
CA TYR A 122 14.01 -3.23 -3.24
C TYR A 122 12.84 -2.32 -3.58
N HIS A 123 11.65 -2.57 -3.03
CA HIS A 123 10.45 -1.79 -3.33
C HIS A 123 10.45 -0.43 -2.63
N HIS A 124 10.46 -0.37 -1.28
CA HIS A 124 10.45 0.89 -0.55
C HIS A 124 11.69 1.75 -0.87
N ALA A 125 12.85 1.15 -1.14
CA ALA A 125 14.02 1.94 -1.54
C ALA A 125 13.81 2.69 -2.87
N LYS A 126 13.06 2.13 -3.83
CA LYS A 126 12.68 2.86 -5.06
C LYS A 126 11.76 4.04 -4.75
N GLU A 127 10.89 3.89 -3.78
CA GLU A 127 10.02 4.97 -3.35
C GLU A 127 10.80 6.05 -2.60
N GLU A 128 11.47 5.68 -1.52
CA GLU A 128 12.16 6.60 -0.62
C GLU A 128 13.32 7.32 -1.31
N GLU A 129 14.13 6.58 -2.07
CA GLU A 129 15.37 7.10 -2.63
C GLU A 129 15.20 7.71 -4.03
N ILE A 130 14.11 7.37 -4.74
CA ILE A 130 13.95 7.80 -6.13
C ILE A 130 12.64 8.53 -6.35
N LEU A 131 11.47 7.88 -6.11
CA LEU A 131 10.17 8.48 -6.46
C LEU A 131 9.83 9.67 -5.57
N PHE A 132 9.88 9.51 -4.26
CA PHE A 132 9.48 10.54 -3.31
C PHE A 132 10.38 11.79 -3.40
N LYS A 133 11.65 11.62 -3.75
CA LYS A 133 12.59 12.73 -3.99
C LYS A 133 12.23 13.62 -5.20
N LYS A 134 11.34 13.16 -6.09
CA LYS A 134 10.83 14.02 -7.19
C LYS A 134 9.81 15.04 -6.69
N PHE A 135 9.31 14.86 -5.48
CA PHE A 135 8.35 15.76 -4.83
C PHE A 135 9.04 16.45 -3.67
N GLY A 136 8.79 17.74 -3.48
CA GLY A 136 9.50 18.54 -2.47
C GLY A 136 9.29 18.04 -1.03
N GLU A 137 10.24 18.39 -0.16
CA GLU A 137 10.13 18.15 1.28
C GLU A 137 8.88 18.88 1.85
N GLY A 138 8.16 18.22 2.76
CA GLY A 138 6.99 18.81 3.43
C GLY A 138 5.63 18.35 2.89
N ILE A 139 5.60 17.37 1.98
CA ILE A 139 4.34 16.73 1.56
C ILE A 139 3.92 15.73 2.64
N GLU A 140 2.89 16.07 3.40
CA GLU A 140 2.45 15.31 4.60
C GLU A 140 2.17 13.82 4.31
N ILE A 141 1.59 13.50 3.15
CA ILE A 141 1.32 12.11 2.80
C ILE A 141 2.62 11.30 2.58
N ILE A 142 3.65 11.90 1.97
CA ILE A 142 4.95 11.24 1.80
C ILE A 142 5.58 10.99 3.16
N LYS A 143 5.53 11.97 4.06
CA LYS A 143 6.03 11.82 5.42
C LYS A 143 5.30 10.69 6.15
N ALA A 144 3.97 10.63 6.04
CA ALA A 144 3.20 9.55 6.63
C ALA A 144 3.58 8.17 6.08
N MET A 145 3.87 8.06 4.77
CA MET A 145 4.36 6.78 4.19
C MET A 145 5.74 6.40 4.76
N LEU A 146 6.67 7.35 4.86
CA LEU A 146 7.99 7.11 5.47
C LEU A 146 7.88 6.68 6.93
N ASP A 147 7.02 7.31 7.73
CA ASP A 147 6.75 6.92 9.12
C ASP A 147 6.18 5.49 9.19
N GLU A 148 5.29 5.11 8.28
CA GLU A 148 4.74 3.75 8.20
C GLU A 148 5.80 2.71 7.80
N HIS A 149 6.73 3.03 6.90
CA HIS A 149 7.88 2.17 6.60
C HIS A 149 8.73 1.92 7.85
N ASP A 150 9.01 2.96 8.64
CA ASP A 150 9.79 2.81 9.87
C ASP A 150 9.06 1.99 10.94
N ILE A 151 7.75 2.16 11.09
CA ILE A 151 6.92 1.32 11.97
C ILE A 151 6.98 -0.15 11.49
N GLY A 152 6.86 -0.39 10.18
CA GLY A 152 6.98 -1.72 9.58
C GLY A 152 8.33 -2.38 9.87
N ARG A 153 9.45 -1.64 9.71
CA ARG A 153 10.81 -2.08 10.08
C ARG A 153 10.89 -2.46 11.55
N GLY A 154 10.24 -1.69 12.43
CA GLY A 154 10.14 -1.97 13.87
C GLY A 154 9.43 -3.29 14.17
N HIS A 155 8.31 -3.57 13.51
CA HIS A 155 7.62 -4.87 13.66
C HIS A 155 8.49 -6.03 13.20
N VAL A 156 9.15 -5.91 12.05
CA VAL A 156 10.03 -6.95 11.50
C VAL A 156 11.20 -7.26 12.44
N LYS A 157 11.82 -6.23 13.04
CA LYS A 157 12.85 -6.41 14.04
C LYS A 157 12.35 -7.19 15.26
N ALA A 158 11.17 -6.81 15.79
CA ALA A 158 10.56 -7.49 16.92
C ALA A 158 10.18 -8.96 16.60
N VAL A 159 9.80 -9.28 15.36
CA VAL A 159 9.58 -10.67 14.93
C VAL A 159 10.86 -11.49 15.03
N LEU A 160 12.00 -10.97 14.58
CA LEU A 160 13.27 -11.69 14.65
C LEU A 160 13.69 -11.96 16.11
N GLU A 161 13.55 -10.95 16.98
CA GLU A 161 13.82 -11.10 18.41
C GLU A 161 12.90 -12.16 19.04
N ALA A 162 11.63 -12.20 18.68
CA ALA A 162 10.68 -13.20 19.15
C ALA A 162 10.99 -14.62 18.62
N VAL A 163 11.47 -14.74 17.38
CA VAL A 163 11.93 -16.02 16.80
C VAL A 163 13.13 -16.57 17.57
N GLU A 164 14.09 -15.70 17.95
CA GLU A 164 15.25 -16.08 18.75
C GLU A 164 14.83 -16.55 20.16
N ALA A 165 13.86 -15.85 20.75
CA ALA A 165 13.30 -16.19 22.06
C ALA A 165 12.38 -17.43 22.04
N GLY A 166 11.94 -17.91 20.86
CA GLY A 166 10.96 -18.99 20.72
C GLY A 166 9.53 -18.57 21.12
N ASP A 167 9.24 -17.27 21.11
CA ASP A 167 7.96 -16.70 21.54
C ASP A 167 6.95 -16.66 20.39
N ASN A 168 6.14 -17.73 20.28
CA ASN A 168 5.08 -17.82 19.27
C ASN A 168 4.05 -16.70 19.36
N GLN A 169 3.73 -16.23 20.58
CA GLN A 169 2.70 -15.22 20.77
C GLN A 169 3.18 -13.86 20.28
N ALA A 170 4.40 -13.48 20.64
CA ALA A 170 5.00 -12.24 20.15
C ALA A 170 5.15 -12.23 18.63
N ILE A 171 5.53 -13.36 18.01
CA ILE A 171 5.59 -13.49 16.54
C ILE A 171 4.21 -13.23 15.93
N LYS A 172 3.15 -13.87 16.46
CA LYS A 172 1.77 -13.69 15.98
C LYS A 172 1.34 -12.23 16.04
N GLU A 173 1.52 -11.61 17.20
CA GLU A 173 1.13 -10.21 17.42
C GLU A 173 1.86 -9.25 16.45
N ARG A 174 3.19 -9.40 16.32
CA ARG A 174 4.00 -8.51 15.49
C ARG A 174 3.77 -8.68 13.99
N LEU A 175 3.61 -9.92 13.51
CA LEU A 175 3.29 -10.16 12.09
C LEU A 175 1.86 -9.76 11.75
N THR A 176 0.90 -9.94 12.66
CA THR A 176 -0.47 -9.45 12.46
C THR A 176 -0.48 -7.93 12.33
N ALA A 177 0.17 -7.21 13.27
CA ALA A 177 0.26 -5.76 13.23
C ALA A 177 0.99 -5.26 11.95
N TYR A 178 2.06 -5.93 11.53
CA TYR A 178 2.71 -5.66 10.25
C TYR A 178 1.76 -5.82 9.07
N CYS A 179 0.98 -6.91 9.01
CA CYS A 179 0.03 -7.17 7.93
C CYS A 179 -1.07 -6.11 7.85
N GLU A 180 -1.62 -5.70 8.98
CA GLU A 180 -2.65 -4.67 9.04
C GLU A 180 -2.09 -3.34 8.54
N LEU A 181 -0.91 -2.94 9.06
CA LEU A 181 -0.22 -1.73 8.63
C LEU A 181 0.01 -1.72 7.11
N LEU A 182 0.63 -2.77 6.56
CA LEU A 182 1.01 -2.81 5.14
C LEU A 182 -0.19 -2.93 4.19
N LYS A 183 -1.28 -3.58 4.60
CA LYS A 183 -2.51 -3.60 3.80
C LYS A 183 -3.09 -2.21 3.60
N ASP A 184 -3.17 -1.43 4.68
CA ASP A 184 -3.69 -0.06 4.63
C ASP A 184 -2.71 0.88 3.91
N HIS A 185 -1.41 0.69 4.12
CA HIS A 185 -0.33 1.41 3.47
C HIS A 185 -0.40 1.24 1.94
N ILE A 186 -0.34 0.03 1.43
CA ILE A 186 -0.43 -0.28 0.00
C ILE A 186 -1.74 0.23 -0.61
N LYS A 187 -2.85 0.16 0.14
CA LYS A 187 -4.12 0.72 -0.33
C LYS A 187 -4.03 2.23 -0.54
N LYS A 188 -3.42 2.96 0.40
CA LYS A 188 -3.21 4.41 0.28
C LYS A 188 -2.31 4.75 -0.92
N GLU A 189 -1.28 3.97 -1.17
CA GLU A 189 -0.40 4.16 -2.31
C GLU A 189 -1.11 3.88 -3.63
N ASP A 190 -1.69 2.71 -3.80
CA ASP A 190 -2.34 2.30 -5.04
C ASP A 190 -3.55 3.18 -5.40
N GLU A 191 -4.33 3.63 -4.41
CA GLU A 191 -5.59 4.34 -4.66
C GLU A 191 -5.43 5.86 -4.61
N ILE A 192 -4.43 6.39 -3.90
CA ILE A 192 -4.31 7.83 -3.63
C ILE A 192 -2.95 8.39 -4.06
N LEU A 193 -1.87 7.88 -3.47
CA LEU A 193 -0.55 8.50 -3.61
C LEU A 193 0.01 8.34 -5.02
N TYR A 194 0.05 7.11 -5.53
CA TYR A 194 0.59 6.86 -6.87
C TYR A 194 -0.21 7.51 -7.99
N PRO A 195 -1.56 7.49 -8.00
CA PRO A 195 -2.34 8.24 -8.98
C PRO A 195 -2.05 9.74 -8.96
N TRP A 196 -1.89 10.30 -7.75
CA TRP A 196 -1.56 11.71 -7.59
C TRP A 196 -0.13 12.01 -8.07
N MET A 197 0.85 11.21 -7.67
CA MET A 197 2.25 11.36 -8.10
C MET A 197 2.36 11.26 -9.62
N ASP A 198 1.79 10.21 -10.20
CA ASP A 198 1.87 9.94 -11.64
C ASP A 198 1.30 11.09 -12.48
N LYS A 199 0.22 11.69 -12.00
CA LYS A 199 -0.41 12.86 -12.65
C LYS A 199 0.46 14.13 -12.57
N ASN A 200 1.26 14.27 -11.53
CA ASN A 200 2.09 15.45 -11.28
C ASN A 200 3.53 15.30 -11.78
N LEU A 201 3.92 14.14 -12.27
CA LEU A 201 5.21 13.93 -12.93
C LEU A 201 5.21 14.51 -14.35
N THR A 202 6.27 15.23 -14.68
CA THR A 202 6.53 15.62 -16.08
C THR A 202 7.00 14.42 -16.90
N VAL A 203 6.84 14.45 -18.22
CA VAL A 203 7.34 13.41 -19.14
C VAL A 203 8.84 13.16 -18.95
N PHE A 204 9.61 14.21 -18.69
CA PHE A 204 11.05 14.11 -18.40
C PHE A 204 11.30 13.33 -17.11
N GLN A 205 10.61 13.66 -16.02
CA GLN A 205 10.72 12.95 -14.73
C GLN A 205 10.30 11.49 -14.85
N VAL A 206 9.25 11.17 -15.61
CA VAL A 206 8.86 9.78 -15.89
C VAL A 206 9.99 9.02 -16.59
N GLY A 207 10.68 9.63 -17.58
CA GLY A 207 11.82 9.02 -18.24
C GLY A 207 13.01 8.79 -17.29
N GLU A 208 13.32 9.76 -16.43
CA GLU A 208 14.38 9.62 -15.42
C GLU A 208 14.04 8.49 -14.42
N LEU A 209 12.82 8.46 -13.87
CA LEU A 209 12.36 7.43 -12.95
C LEU A 209 12.46 6.03 -13.59
N PHE A 210 12.02 5.92 -14.85
CA PHE A 210 12.09 4.66 -15.58
C PHE A 210 13.52 4.14 -15.70
N ASN A 211 14.48 5.01 -16.02
CA ASN A 211 15.88 4.65 -16.12
C ASN A 211 16.47 4.26 -14.75
N GLN A 212 16.19 5.06 -13.68
CA GLN A 212 16.69 4.79 -12.34
C GLN A 212 16.13 3.48 -11.80
N PHE A 213 14.84 3.20 -11.99
CA PHE A 213 14.23 1.93 -11.58
C PHE A 213 14.81 0.74 -12.35
N ASN A 214 15.08 0.89 -13.65
CA ASN A 214 15.73 -0.17 -14.44
C ASN A 214 17.13 -0.51 -13.93
N GLU A 215 17.90 0.46 -13.45
CA GLU A 215 19.22 0.20 -12.86
C GLU A 215 19.09 -0.57 -11.52
N VAL A 216 18.11 -0.22 -10.68
CA VAL A 216 17.81 -0.97 -9.46
C VAL A 216 17.37 -2.39 -9.81
N ASP A 217 16.47 -2.55 -10.78
CA ASP A 217 15.95 -3.85 -11.21
C ASP A 217 17.07 -4.78 -11.73
N LYS A 218 18.00 -4.26 -12.53
CA LYS A 218 19.17 -5.02 -13.01
C LYS A 218 20.01 -5.56 -11.85
N GLY A 219 20.24 -4.74 -10.82
CA GLY A 219 20.99 -5.14 -9.63
C GLY A 219 20.27 -6.17 -8.78
N PHE A 220 18.96 -6.29 -8.90
CA PHE A 220 18.12 -7.14 -8.05
C PHE A 220 17.47 -8.33 -8.80
N GLU A 221 17.70 -8.48 -10.10
CA GLU A 221 16.98 -9.44 -10.97
C GLU A 221 16.99 -10.89 -10.46
N ALA A 222 18.14 -11.39 -10.03
CA ALA A 222 18.24 -12.76 -9.51
C ALA A 222 17.49 -12.94 -8.19
N ALA A 223 17.56 -11.94 -7.30
CA ALA A 223 16.86 -11.93 -6.03
C ALA A 223 15.34 -11.75 -6.21
N SER A 224 14.92 -10.88 -7.12
CA SER A 224 13.50 -10.66 -7.45
C SER A 224 12.84 -11.98 -7.84
N ARG A 225 13.44 -12.75 -8.75
CA ARG A 225 12.92 -14.06 -9.15
C ARG A 225 12.78 -15.05 -7.99
N LYS A 226 13.73 -15.06 -7.04
CA LYS A 226 13.65 -15.86 -5.82
C LYS A 226 12.42 -15.49 -4.99
N TYR A 227 12.25 -14.21 -4.71
CA TYR A 227 11.19 -13.72 -3.83
C TYR A 227 9.80 -13.78 -4.49
N GLU A 228 9.69 -13.47 -5.77
CA GLU A 228 8.44 -13.66 -6.51
C GLU A 228 8.03 -15.14 -6.58
N GLY A 229 9.00 -16.03 -6.76
CA GLY A 229 8.78 -17.48 -6.69
C GLY A 229 8.30 -17.93 -5.32
N PHE A 230 8.89 -17.41 -4.24
CA PHE A 230 8.47 -17.68 -2.86
C PHE A 230 7.02 -17.21 -2.62
N ALA A 231 6.67 -15.98 -2.99
CA ALA A 231 5.31 -15.45 -2.83
C ALA A 231 4.27 -16.28 -3.62
N LYS A 232 4.59 -16.71 -4.84
CA LYS A 232 3.72 -17.59 -5.65
C LYS A 232 3.54 -18.96 -4.98
N ALA A 233 4.62 -19.55 -4.47
CA ALA A 233 4.57 -20.84 -3.78
C ALA A 233 3.70 -20.78 -2.50
N LEU A 234 3.77 -19.67 -1.74
CA LEU A 234 2.89 -19.44 -0.59
C LEU A 234 1.43 -19.36 -1.01
N GLU A 235 1.13 -18.57 -2.04
CA GLU A 235 -0.23 -18.45 -2.57
C GLU A 235 -0.81 -19.80 -3.00
N GLU A 236 -0.04 -20.61 -3.74
CA GLU A 236 -0.46 -21.95 -4.15
C GLU A 236 -0.67 -22.89 -2.95
N ARG A 237 0.23 -22.85 -1.96
CA ARG A 237 0.15 -23.68 -0.75
C ARG A 237 -1.14 -23.43 0.02
N PHE A 238 -1.49 -22.17 0.24
CA PHE A 238 -2.64 -21.82 1.07
C PHE A 238 -3.97 -21.79 0.31
N ASN A 239 -3.99 -21.48 -0.99
CA ASN A 239 -5.18 -21.65 -1.83
C ASN A 239 -5.62 -23.11 -1.93
N ARG A 240 -4.67 -24.06 -2.07
CA ARG A 240 -4.97 -25.50 -2.07
C ARG A 240 -5.50 -26.01 -0.71
N ALA A 241 -5.04 -25.43 0.38
CA ALA A 241 -5.54 -25.77 1.71
C ALA A 241 -7.01 -25.34 1.89
N SER A 242 -7.35 -24.14 1.46
CA SER A 242 -8.73 -23.62 1.49
C SER A 242 -9.69 -24.44 0.63
N GLN A 243 -9.26 -24.94 -0.53
CA GLN A 243 -10.09 -25.79 -1.41
C GLN A 243 -10.35 -27.19 -0.83
N LYS A 244 -9.41 -27.76 -0.06
CA LYS A 244 -9.59 -29.08 0.57
C LYS A 244 -10.58 -29.08 1.73
N ILE A 245 -10.89 -27.94 2.34
CA ILE A 245 -11.85 -27.81 3.43
C ILE A 245 -13.30 -27.81 2.88
N PHE A 246 -13.49 -27.53 1.60
CA PHE A 246 -14.81 -27.46 0.95
C PHE A 246 -15.18 -28.67 0.06
N CYS A 247 -14.37 -29.72 0.01
CA CYS A 247 -14.78 -31.00 -0.62
C CYS A 247 -15.14 -32.01 0.48
N PRO A 248 -16.43 -32.41 0.58
CA PRO A 248 -16.86 -33.48 1.45
C PRO A 248 -16.38 -34.86 0.95
#